data_acebfa896318f91f7bd470a0ccbd6a73
#
_entry.id   acebfa896318f91f7bd470a0ccbd6a73
#
_cell.length_a   1.000
_cell.length_b   1.000
_cell.length_c   1.000
_cell.angle_alpha   90.00
_cell.angle_beta   90.00
_cell.angle_gamma   90.00
#
_symmetry.space_group_name_H-M   'P 1'
#
loop_
_entity.id
_entity.type
_entity.pdbx_description
1 polymer ?
#
loop_
_entity_poly.entity_id
_entity_poly.type
_entity_poly.pdbx_seq_one_letter_code
_entity_poly.pdbx_strand_id
1 'polypeptide(L)'
;MPVFFLYFSQRLSLSQVLRLEAIYYLCIVLVEVPSGYFSDRYGRRLTLLIASAALFVAYVIFFFGDNFGEFAVAQAFLAVGLAFNSGTDTSLHYDSLASLGRESEFGDREAIVARNSMLAGGLAAVIGGAVAVFELRYAYLLSAGMALVTLMVVLKIAEPESHKKTLLPEKPATQLKICLGLLRHPLLAWIFAFYVLITVLNHIPYEFYQPYLAMVLQKGTSLASGTPLSTGIHFGAAMFIASFFAAFSSRLCQRIGLKRLLLSLVAFQTLTILAMGLTLNFLIVVLVLFRTVPRALMTAPMNAAIAPLVGSSQRATFLSIQSLAGRLAFAGFLAGLSLVASESGQAQWSPLSTQLLISAGFGITGLFALSLFGKGK
;
A
#
# COMPACT_ATOMS: atom_id res chain seq x y z
N MET A 1 -3.73 -4.62 9.27
CA MET A 1 -4.51 -5.76 9.78
C MET A 1 -5.95 -5.33 10.02
N PRO A 2 -6.95 -6.16 9.69
CA PRO A 2 -8.35 -5.76 9.86
C PRO A 2 -8.77 -5.57 11.31
N VAL A 3 -8.00 -6.08 12.28
CA VAL A 3 -8.31 -6.04 13.72
C VAL A 3 -7.54 -4.97 14.51
N PHE A 4 -6.73 -4.15 13.86
CA PHE A 4 -5.85 -3.18 14.50
C PHE A 4 -6.58 -2.26 15.47
N PHE A 5 -7.57 -1.53 14.99
CA PHE A 5 -8.34 -0.60 15.82
C PHE A 5 -9.05 -1.29 16.98
N LEU A 6 -9.68 -2.45 16.72
CA LEU A 6 -10.38 -3.24 17.74
C LEU A 6 -9.43 -3.70 18.85
N TYR A 7 -8.22 -4.13 18.49
CA TYR A 7 -7.23 -4.60 19.44
C TYR A 7 -6.75 -3.50 20.39
N PHE A 8 -6.37 -2.34 19.84
CA PHE A 8 -5.85 -1.26 20.66
C PHE A 8 -6.94 -0.58 21.49
N SER A 9 -8.16 -0.44 20.98
CA SER A 9 -9.28 0.16 21.73
C SER A 9 -9.74 -0.67 22.94
N GLN A 10 -9.31 -1.93 23.06
CA GLN A 10 -9.53 -2.69 24.29
C GLN A 10 -8.66 -2.26 25.47
N ARG A 11 -7.50 -1.62 25.21
CA ARG A 11 -6.46 -1.31 26.20
C ARG A 11 -6.12 0.18 26.28
N LEU A 12 -6.38 0.91 25.23
CA LEU A 12 -5.98 2.30 25.06
C LEU A 12 -7.17 3.19 24.78
N SER A 13 -7.10 4.44 25.22
CA SER A 13 -8.06 5.46 24.81
C SER A 13 -7.94 5.76 23.30
N LEU A 14 -9.01 6.27 22.71
CA LEU A 14 -9.01 6.69 21.30
C LEU A 14 -7.85 7.63 20.98
N SER A 15 -7.58 8.61 21.85
CA SER A 15 -6.46 9.53 21.68
C SER A 15 -5.11 8.81 21.64
N GLN A 16 -4.91 7.78 22.45
CA GLN A 16 -3.68 6.97 22.45
C GLN A 16 -3.57 6.12 21.16
N VAL A 17 -4.67 5.53 20.70
CA VAL A 17 -4.69 4.78 19.42
C VAL A 17 -4.30 5.69 18.25
N LEU A 18 -4.85 6.91 18.18
CA LEU A 18 -4.49 7.86 17.14
C LEU A 18 -3.02 8.33 17.23
N ARG A 19 -2.47 8.45 18.46
CA ARG A 19 -1.03 8.75 18.65
C ARG A 19 -0.15 7.58 18.17
N LEU A 20 -0.56 6.32 18.35
CA LEU A 20 0.18 5.17 17.81
C LEU A 20 0.24 5.20 16.29
N GLU A 21 -0.86 5.52 15.63
CA GLU A 21 -0.87 5.71 14.17
C GLU A 21 0.05 6.87 13.75
N ALA A 22 0.02 7.97 14.46
CA ALA A 22 0.91 9.10 14.17
C ALA A 22 2.40 8.71 14.31
N ILE A 23 2.76 7.91 15.32
CA ILE A 23 4.12 7.38 15.50
C ILE A 23 4.51 6.50 14.32
N TYR A 24 3.62 5.58 13.89
CA TYR A 24 3.85 4.73 12.74
C TYR A 24 4.14 5.56 11.47
N TYR A 25 3.27 6.53 11.14
CA TYR A 25 3.45 7.36 9.95
C TYR A 25 4.70 8.24 10.03
N LEU A 26 5.02 8.79 11.19
CA LEU A 26 6.26 9.55 11.40
C LEU A 26 7.49 8.68 11.14
N CYS A 27 7.54 7.49 11.72
CA CYS A 27 8.64 6.55 11.52
C CYS A 27 8.77 6.13 10.04
N ILE A 28 7.64 5.85 9.37
CA ILE A 28 7.66 5.54 7.92
C ILE A 28 8.26 6.69 7.12
N VAL A 29 7.82 7.92 7.34
CA VAL A 29 8.32 9.10 6.62
C VAL A 29 9.83 9.27 6.81
N LEU A 30 10.31 9.07 8.04
CA LEU A 30 11.73 9.22 8.37
C LEU A 30 12.60 8.10 7.78
N VAL A 31 12.08 6.87 7.65
CA VAL A 31 12.87 5.68 7.32
C VAL A 31 12.72 5.27 5.84
N GLU A 32 11.64 5.64 5.14
CA GLU A 32 11.32 5.19 3.78
C GLU A 32 12.46 5.44 2.77
N VAL A 33 12.96 6.67 2.68
CA VAL A 33 14.05 6.99 1.73
C VAL A 33 15.41 6.48 2.22
N PRO A 34 15.79 6.62 3.50
CA PRO A 34 16.99 5.99 4.03
C PRO A 34 17.06 4.48 3.81
N SER A 35 15.95 3.74 3.94
CA SER A 35 15.92 2.29 3.70
C SER A 35 16.15 1.93 2.23
N GLY A 36 15.60 2.70 1.29
CA GLY A 36 15.85 2.52 -0.14
C GLY A 36 17.33 2.76 -0.49
N TYR A 37 17.92 3.83 0.05
CA TYR A 37 19.36 4.06 -0.07
C TYR A 37 20.19 2.93 0.55
N PHE A 38 19.78 2.44 1.73
CA PHE A 38 20.44 1.31 2.38
C PHE A 38 20.42 0.05 1.49
N SER A 39 19.27 -0.23 0.87
CA SER A 39 19.08 -1.34 -0.07
C SER A 39 19.99 -1.23 -1.29
N ASP A 40 20.07 -0.03 -1.88
CA ASP A 40 20.92 0.24 -3.05
C ASP A 40 22.42 0.15 -2.72
N ARG A 41 22.80 0.46 -1.47
CA ARG A 41 24.19 0.48 -1.05
C ARG A 41 24.70 -0.83 -0.48
N TYR A 42 23.93 -1.45 0.41
CA TYR A 42 24.36 -2.61 1.20
C TYR A 42 23.80 -3.93 0.72
N GLY A 43 22.88 -3.89 -0.24
CA GLY A 43 22.30 -5.06 -0.90
C GLY A 43 20.86 -5.34 -0.50
N ARG A 44 20.19 -6.04 -1.40
CA ARG A 44 18.76 -6.35 -1.30
C ARG A 44 18.48 -7.36 -0.19
N ARG A 45 19.29 -8.41 -0.12
CA ARG A 45 19.17 -9.49 0.87
C ARG A 45 19.27 -8.97 2.28
N LEU A 46 20.32 -8.18 2.60
CA LEU A 46 20.51 -7.64 3.95
C LEU A 46 19.35 -6.73 4.35
N THR A 47 18.87 -5.91 3.42
CA THR A 47 17.73 -5.03 3.65
C THR A 47 16.46 -5.81 3.98
N LEU A 48 16.18 -6.89 3.23
CA LEU A 48 15.02 -7.76 3.50
C LEU A 48 15.16 -8.59 4.79
N LEU A 49 16.39 -8.93 5.21
CA LEU A 49 16.63 -9.55 6.51
C LEU A 49 16.25 -8.60 7.65
N ILE A 50 16.71 -7.32 7.57
CA ILE A 50 16.34 -6.28 8.53
C ILE A 50 14.83 -6.07 8.54
N ALA A 51 14.20 -5.98 7.36
CA ALA A 51 12.75 -5.84 7.22
C ALA A 51 12.00 -6.96 7.93
N SER A 52 12.35 -8.21 7.62
CA SER A 52 11.69 -9.40 8.18
C SER A 52 11.90 -9.52 9.69
N ALA A 53 13.12 -9.24 10.19
CA ALA A 53 13.42 -9.24 11.62
C ALA A 53 12.64 -8.14 12.36
N ALA A 54 12.58 -6.93 11.81
CA ALA A 54 11.81 -5.83 12.39
C ALA A 54 10.31 -6.16 12.45
N LEU A 55 9.74 -6.75 11.41
CA LEU A 55 8.34 -7.20 11.40
C LEU A 55 8.09 -8.28 12.46
N PHE A 56 9.00 -9.26 12.58
CA PHE A 56 8.90 -10.29 13.61
C PHE A 56 8.89 -9.68 15.00
N VAL A 57 9.84 -8.80 15.32
CA VAL A 57 9.93 -8.11 16.61
C VAL A 57 8.67 -7.28 16.87
N ALA A 58 8.19 -6.53 15.89
CA ALA A 58 6.96 -5.75 16.00
C ALA A 58 5.75 -6.61 16.40
N TYR A 59 5.55 -7.74 15.72
CA TYR A 59 4.41 -8.61 15.99
C TYR A 59 4.53 -9.36 17.31
N VAL A 60 5.74 -9.71 17.76
CA VAL A 60 5.99 -10.28 19.08
C VAL A 60 5.65 -9.25 20.17
N ILE A 61 6.09 -8.00 20.01
CA ILE A 61 5.75 -6.94 20.98
C ILE A 61 4.24 -6.68 20.97
N PHE A 62 3.57 -6.65 19.80
CA PHE A 62 2.10 -6.52 19.76
C PHE A 62 1.37 -7.67 20.47
N PHE A 63 1.91 -8.89 20.42
CA PHE A 63 1.29 -10.03 21.08
C PHE A 63 1.41 -9.95 22.61
N PHE A 64 2.60 -9.60 23.14
CA PHE A 64 2.86 -9.57 24.58
C PHE A 64 2.57 -8.23 25.24
N GLY A 65 2.52 -7.14 24.47
CA GLY A 65 2.38 -5.79 24.98
C GLY A 65 0.97 -5.50 25.50
N ASP A 66 0.91 -4.66 26.53
CA ASP A 66 -0.33 -4.29 27.20
C ASP A 66 -0.45 -2.77 27.44
N ASN A 67 0.61 -1.98 27.14
CA ASN A 67 0.61 -0.55 27.38
C ASN A 67 1.03 0.27 26.15
N PHE A 68 0.78 1.58 26.21
CA PHE A 68 1.06 2.51 25.11
C PHE A 68 2.54 2.52 24.70
N GLY A 69 3.47 2.46 25.65
CA GLY A 69 4.90 2.53 25.37
C GLY A 69 5.38 1.32 24.55
N GLU A 70 4.96 0.12 24.93
CA GLU A 70 5.27 -1.11 24.22
C GLU A 70 4.68 -1.09 22.80
N PHE A 71 3.42 -0.67 22.66
CA PHE A 71 2.80 -0.55 21.34
C PHE A 71 3.45 0.52 20.47
N ALA A 72 3.94 1.62 21.05
CA ALA A 72 4.67 2.65 20.30
C ALA A 72 6.00 2.11 19.77
N VAL A 73 6.74 1.31 20.55
CA VAL A 73 7.95 0.62 20.10
C VAL A 73 7.61 -0.39 18.99
N ALA A 74 6.55 -1.17 19.15
CA ALA A 74 6.09 -2.10 18.12
C ALA A 74 5.74 -1.38 16.81
N GLN A 75 5.07 -0.22 16.87
CA GLN A 75 4.76 0.60 15.70
C GLN A 75 6.03 1.11 14.99
N ALA A 76 7.05 1.49 15.75
CA ALA A 76 8.33 1.90 15.18
C ALA A 76 9.00 0.73 14.43
N PHE A 77 9.05 -0.47 15.03
CA PHE A 77 9.56 -1.66 14.35
C PHE A 77 8.73 -2.06 13.13
N LEU A 78 7.40 -1.96 13.20
CA LEU A 78 6.50 -2.20 12.07
C LEU A 78 6.81 -1.24 10.91
N ALA A 79 6.99 0.04 11.21
CA ALA A 79 7.35 1.06 10.24
C ALA A 79 8.70 0.77 9.58
N VAL A 80 9.73 0.42 10.37
CA VAL A 80 11.04 0.01 9.85
C VAL A 80 10.90 -1.20 8.94
N GLY A 81 10.18 -2.25 9.36
CA GLY A 81 10.00 -3.45 8.56
C GLY A 81 9.33 -3.17 7.21
N LEU A 82 8.28 -2.35 7.19
CA LEU A 82 7.58 -1.99 5.95
C LEU A 82 8.40 -1.06 5.05
N ALA A 83 9.12 -0.09 5.62
CA ALA A 83 9.98 0.82 4.86
C ALA A 83 11.17 0.08 4.23
N PHE A 84 11.84 -0.82 4.96
CA PHE A 84 12.95 -1.62 4.43
C PHE A 84 12.51 -2.63 3.37
N ASN A 85 11.26 -3.09 3.40
CA ASN A 85 10.71 -3.93 2.34
C ASN A 85 10.34 -3.12 1.08
N SER A 86 9.91 -1.87 1.26
CA SER A 86 9.38 -1.01 0.18
C SER A 86 10.41 -0.79 -0.93
N GLY A 87 10.07 -1.20 -2.15
CA GLY A 87 10.93 -1.10 -3.33
C GLY A 87 12.13 -2.06 -3.37
N THR A 88 12.53 -2.65 -2.22
CA THR A 88 13.63 -3.62 -2.15
C THR A 88 13.23 -4.96 -2.75
N ASP A 89 12.03 -5.46 -2.45
CA ASP A 89 11.46 -6.68 -3.00
C ASP A 89 11.35 -6.63 -4.53
N THR A 90 10.79 -5.57 -5.06
CA THR A 90 10.69 -5.31 -6.51
C THR A 90 12.06 -5.20 -7.16
N SER A 91 13.00 -4.52 -6.50
CA SER A 91 14.37 -4.37 -7.00
C SER A 91 15.12 -5.71 -7.00
N LEU A 92 14.99 -6.52 -5.94
CA LEU A 92 15.54 -7.87 -5.88
C LEU A 92 15.01 -8.74 -7.02
N HIS A 93 13.70 -8.71 -7.24
CA HIS A 93 13.05 -9.50 -8.29
C HIS A 93 13.58 -9.14 -9.68
N TYR A 94 13.65 -7.84 -10.00
CA TYR A 94 14.20 -7.39 -11.28
C TYR A 94 15.69 -7.74 -11.42
N ASP A 95 16.51 -7.41 -10.42
CA ASP A 95 17.96 -7.65 -10.43
C ASP A 95 18.28 -9.16 -10.55
N SER A 96 17.45 -10.02 -9.95
CA SER A 96 17.57 -11.48 -10.07
C SER A 96 17.29 -11.96 -11.50
N LEU A 97 16.25 -11.43 -12.16
CA LEU A 97 15.96 -11.78 -13.55
C LEU A 97 17.02 -11.21 -14.51
N ALA A 98 17.50 -10.01 -14.24
CA ALA A 98 18.57 -9.37 -15.04
C ALA A 98 19.88 -10.16 -14.96
N SER A 99 20.23 -10.72 -13.79
CA SER A 99 21.42 -11.57 -13.65
C SER A 99 21.34 -12.89 -14.44
N LEU A 100 20.13 -13.27 -14.85
CA LEU A 100 19.85 -14.45 -15.66
C LEU A 100 19.58 -14.12 -17.15
N GLY A 101 19.65 -12.84 -17.56
CA GLY A 101 19.31 -12.40 -18.92
C GLY A 101 17.81 -12.54 -19.25
N ARG A 102 16.93 -12.45 -18.23
CA ARG A 102 15.48 -12.69 -18.33
C ARG A 102 14.65 -11.48 -17.97
N GLU A 103 15.17 -10.27 -18.18
CA GLU A 103 14.48 -8.99 -17.86
C GLU A 103 13.15 -8.85 -18.58
N SER A 104 13.05 -9.41 -19.79
CA SER A 104 11.81 -9.37 -20.57
C SER A 104 10.63 -10.10 -19.91
N GLU A 105 10.90 -11.04 -19.00
CA GLU A 105 9.86 -11.77 -18.26
C GLU A 105 9.37 -11.02 -17.02
N PHE A 106 10.04 -9.93 -16.62
CA PHE A 106 9.77 -9.26 -15.34
C PHE A 106 8.30 -8.83 -15.20
N GLY A 107 7.71 -8.25 -16.24
CA GLY A 107 6.31 -7.80 -16.19
C GLY A 107 5.31 -8.93 -15.90
N ASP A 108 5.47 -10.08 -16.55
CA ASP A 108 4.59 -11.24 -16.37
C ASP A 108 4.81 -11.91 -15.01
N ARG A 109 6.06 -12.02 -14.58
CA ARG A 109 6.39 -12.56 -13.25
C ARG A 109 5.93 -11.66 -12.12
N GLU A 110 6.06 -10.35 -12.28
CA GLU A 110 5.57 -9.36 -11.32
C GLU A 110 4.04 -9.42 -11.18
N ALA A 111 3.32 -9.70 -12.29
CA ALA A 111 1.88 -9.95 -12.24
C ALA A 111 1.53 -11.19 -11.41
N ILE A 112 2.34 -12.26 -11.50
CA ILE A 112 2.19 -13.47 -10.68
C ILE A 112 2.47 -13.15 -9.20
N VAL A 113 3.52 -12.39 -8.92
CA VAL A 113 3.84 -11.94 -7.55
C VAL A 113 2.70 -11.12 -6.96
N ALA A 114 2.19 -10.13 -7.71
CA ALA A 114 1.05 -9.32 -7.29
C ALA A 114 -0.20 -10.18 -7.01
N ARG A 115 -0.52 -11.13 -7.90
CA ARG A 115 -1.63 -12.07 -7.70
C ARG A 115 -1.46 -12.88 -6.41
N ASN A 116 -0.30 -13.49 -6.21
CA ASN A 116 -0.03 -14.34 -5.06
C ASN A 116 -0.04 -13.54 -3.75
N SER A 117 0.47 -12.30 -3.78
CA SER A 117 0.42 -11.37 -2.65
C SER A 117 -1.03 -11.03 -2.25
N MET A 118 -1.90 -10.77 -3.24
CA MET A 118 -3.31 -10.53 -2.99
C MET A 118 -4.02 -11.78 -2.46
N LEU A 119 -3.76 -12.96 -3.01
CA LEU A 119 -4.29 -14.24 -2.50
C LEU A 119 -3.87 -14.49 -1.05
N ALA A 120 -2.58 -14.35 -0.77
CA ALA A 120 -2.05 -14.53 0.58
C ALA A 120 -2.64 -13.52 1.57
N GLY A 121 -2.76 -12.24 1.13
CA GLY A 121 -3.39 -11.18 1.92
C GLY A 121 -4.87 -11.47 2.22
N GLY A 122 -5.60 -12.00 1.25
CA GLY A 122 -7.01 -12.42 1.40
C GLY A 122 -7.15 -13.59 2.39
N LEU A 123 -6.34 -14.63 2.23
CA LEU A 123 -6.30 -15.77 3.16
C LEU A 123 -5.94 -15.31 4.58
N ALA A 124 -4.89 -14.50 4.71
CA ALA A 124 -4.43 -13.97 5.99
C ALA A 124 -5.52 -13.12 6.68
N ALA A 125 -6.31 -12.37 5.92
CA ALA A 125 -7.41 -11.57 6.47
C ALA A 125 -8.54 -12.44 7.01
N VAL A 126 -8.93 -13.49 6.28
CA VAL A 126 -9.98 -14.42 6.71
C VAL A 126 -9.52 -15.23 7.93
N ILE A 127 -8.32 -15.82 7.86
CA ILE A 127 -7.74 -16.63 8.95
C ILE A 127 -7.51 -15.75 10.18
N GLY A 128 -6.91 -14.56 10.00
CA GLY A 128 -6.66 -13.62 11.09
C GLY A 128 -7.96 -13.14 11.74
N GLY A 129 -9.01 -12.89 10.94
CA GLY A 129 -10.34 -12.56 11.43
C GLY A 129 -10.98 -13.70 12.21
N ALA A 130 -10.86 -14.95 11.75
CA ALA A 130 -11.37 -16.14 12.42
C ALA A 130 -10.66 -16.40 13.75
N VAL A 131 -9.33 -16.30 13.76
CA VAL A 131 -8.51 -16.48 14.98
C VAL A 131 -8.78 -15.36 15.98
N ALA A 132 -9.01 -14.14 15.52
CA ALA A 132 -9.31 -12.98 16.36
C ALA A 132 -10.68 -13.06 17.05
N VAL A 133 -11.59 -13.98 16.64
CA VAL A 133 -12.84 -14.27 17.36
C VAL A 133 -12.56 -14.87 18.73
N PHE A 134 -11.50 -15.67 18.86
CA PHE A 134 -11.11 -16.25 20.15
C PHE A 134 -10.41 -15.22 21.03
N GLU A 135 -9.37 -14.57 20.50
CA GLU A 135 -8.69 -13.46 21.13
C GLU A 135 -7.97 -12.61 20.06
N LEU A 136 -8.13 -11.29 20.12
CA LEU A 136 -7.56 -10.37 19.11
C LEU A 136 -6.03 -10.45 19.00
N ARG A 137 -5.33 -10.74 20.13
CA ARG A 137 -3.85 -10.85 20.14
C ARG A 137 -3.34 -12.04 19.32
N TYR A 138 -4.12 -13.10 19.15
CA TYR A 138 -3.69 -14.26 18.36
C TYR A 138 -3.47 -13.95 16.88
N ALA A 139 -4.12 -12.92 16.33
CA ALA A 139 -3.84 -12.44 14.98
C ALA A 139 -2.40 -11.92 14.86
N TYR A 140 -1.87 -11.32 15.92
CA TYR A 140 -0.47 -10.86 15.94
C TYR A 140 0.51 -12.02 16.14
N LEU A 141 0.17 -13.03 16.93
CA LEU A 141 0.98 -14.25 17.07
C LEU A 141 1.11 -14.97 15.71
N LEU A 142 0.01 -15.11 14.98
CA LEU A 142 0.03 -15.67 13.62
C LEU A 142 0.93 -14.85 12.70
N SER A 143 0.85 -13.51 12.78
CA SER A 143 1.69 -12.61 11.99
C SER A 143 3.16 -12.72 12.36
N ALA A 144 3.50 -12.88 13.64
CA ALA A 144 4.85 -13.14 14.10
C ALA A 144 5.40 -14.45 13.53
N GLY A 145 4.60 -15.53 13.55
CA GLY A 145 4.97 -16.80 12.93
C GLY A 145 5.27 -16.67 11.44
N MET A 146 4.43 -15.94 10.69
CA MET A 146 4.66 -15.71 9.26
C MET A 146 5.86 -14.81 8.99
N ALA A 147 6.12 -13.81 9.83
CA ALA A 147 7.33 -12.98 9.73
C ALA A 147 8.61 -13.79 9.98
N LEU A 148 8.57 -14.74 10.93
CA LEU A 148 9.67 -15.69 11.17
C LEU A 148 9.90 -16.59 9.97
N VAL A 149 8.84 -17.14 9.35
CA VAL A 149 8.94 -17.93 8.12
C VAL A 149 9.57 -17.09 7.01
N THR A 150 9.14 -15.84 6.84
CA THR A 150 9.72 -14.92 5.86
C THR A 150 11.21 -14.69 6.12
N LEU A 151 11.61 -14.46 7.38
CA LEU A 151 13.01 -14.32 7.76
C LEU A 151 13.83 -15.55 7.37
N MET A 152 13.32 -16.76 7.66
CA MET A 152 13.99 -18.03 7.29
C MET A 152 14.11 -18.18 5.76
N VAL A 153 13.12 -17.76 5.00
CA VAL A 153 13.17 -17.78 3.52
C VAL A 153 14.22 -16.79 3.02
N VAL A 154 14.24 -15.56 3.54
CA VAL A 154 15.19 -14.51 3.12
C VAL A 154 16.64 -14.93 3.44
N LEU A 155 16.87 -15.68 4.51
CA LEU A 155 18.21 -16.25 4.81
C LEU A 155 18.75 -17.14 3.70
N LYS A 156 17.88 -17.78 2.92
CA LYS A 156 18.26 -18.66 1.81
C LYS A 156 18.40 -17.94 0.46
N ILE A 157 17.96 -16.69 0.36
CA ILE A 157 18.05 -15.89 -0.88
C ILE A 157 19.51 -15.48 -1.09
N ALA A 158 20.00 -15.58 -2.33
CA ALA A 158 21.29 -15.06 -2.73
C ALA A 158 21.17 -13.59 -3.18
N GLU A 159 22.22 -12.80 -2.94
CA GLU A 159 22.30 -11.45 -3.49
C GLU A 159 22.56 -11.50 -5.01
N PRO A 160 21.77 -10.80 -5.85
CA PRO A 160 21.97 -10.80 -7.30
C PRO A 160 23.35 -10.27 -7.72
N GLU A 161 23.98 -10.89 -8.71
CA GLU A 161 25.31 -10.47 -9.18
C GLU A 161 25.29 -9.11 -9.86
N SER A 162 24.20 -8.74 -10.50
CA SER A 162 24.00 -7.42 -11.09
C SER A 162 24.17 -6.29 -10.08
N HIS A 163 23.75 -6.54 -8.82
CA HIS A 163 23.93 -5.57 -7.74
C HIS A 163 25.38 -5.53 -7.24
N LYS A 164 26.06 -6.68 -7.13
CA LYS A 164 27.46 -6.77 -6.68
C LYS A 164 28.46 -6.00 -7.56
N LYS A 165 28.14 -5.85 -8.84
CA LYS A 165 28.99 -5.14 -9.84
C LYS A 165 28.84 -3.62 -9.80
N THR A 166 27.84 -3.10 -9.10
CA THR A 166 27.59 -1.65 -9.02
C THR A 166 28.50 -1.05 -7.95
N LEU A 167 29.69 -0.64 -8.35
CA LEU A 167 30.73 -0.11 -7.48
C LEU A 167 30.56 1.38 -7.23
N LEU A 168 30.83 1.76 -6.00
CA LEU A 168 30.94 3.05 -5.36
C LEU A 168 29.61 3.66 -4.92
N PRO A 169 29.35 3.59 -3.61
CA PRO A 169 28.18 4.21 -3.03
C PRO A 169 28.33 5.73 -3.06
N GLU A 170 27.48 6.39 -3.83
CA GLU A 170 27.28 7.82 -3.77
C GLU A 170 26.86 8.25 -2.34
N LYS A 171 27.18 9.46 -1.94
CA LYS A 171 26.66 10.02 -0.69
C LYS A 171 25.13 10.08 -0.75
N PRO A 172 24.40 9.89 0.38
CA PRO A 172 22.93 9.88 0.37
C PRO A 172 22.30 11.10 -0.34
N ALA A 173 22.85 12.29 -0.11
CA ALA A 173 22.38 13.51 -0.77
C ALA A 173 22.60 13.50 -2.28
N THR A 174 23.71 12.93 -2.76
CA THR A 174 23.99 12.79 -4.19
C THR A 174 23.02 11.80 -4.81
N GLN A 175 22.80 10.65 -4.18
CA GLN A 175 21.84 9.65 -4.66
C GLN A 175 20.41 10.19 -4.73
N LEU A 176 19.97 10.92 -3.71
CA LEU A 176 18.68 11.60 -3.74
C LEU A 176 18.58 12.58 -4.92
N LYS A 177 19.62 13.38 -5.14
CA LYS A 177 19.68 14.32 -6.29
C LYS A 177 19.63 13.59 -7.62
N ILE A 178 20.34 12.47 -7.77
CA ILE A 178 20.28 11.62 -8.97
C ILE A 178 18.87 11.09 -9.18
N CYS A 179 18.25 10.50 -8.15
CA CYS A 179 16.88 9.97 -8.24
C CYS A 179 15.86 11.04 -8.60
N LEU A 180 15.96 12.24 -8.02
CA LEU A 180 15.10 13.37 -8.41
C LEU A 180 15.39 13.83 -9.83
N GLY A 181 16.65 13.74 -10.28
CA GLY A 181 17.05 14.02 -11.67
C GLY A 181 16.40 13.08 -12.69
N LEU A 182 16.09 11.84 -12.32
CA LEU A 182 15.36 10.87 -13.16
C LEU A 182 13.96 11.35 -13.54
N LEU A 183 13.35 12.22 -12.72
CA LEU A 183 12.05 12.84 -13.02
C LEU A 183 12.09 13.81 -14.21
N ARG A 184 13.27 14.12 -14.76
CA ARG A 184 13.38 14.81 -16.05
C ARG A 184 13.00 13.91 -17.24
N HIS A 185 13.02 12.58 -17.05
CA HIS A 185 12.53 11.64 -18.05
C HIS A 185 11.00 11.68 -18.10
N PRO A 186 10.37 12.03 -19.25
CA PRO A 186 8.93 12.31 -19.31
C PRO A 186 8.04 11.16 -18.81
N LEU A 187 8.41 9.90 -19.14
CA LEU A 187 7.65 8.73 -18.72
C LEU A 187 7.75 8.52 -17.19
N LEU A 188 8.95 8.69 -16.60
CA LEU A 188 9.13 8.54 -15.16
C LEU A 188 8.39 9.63 -14.38
N ALA A 189 8.44 10.88 -14.84
CA ALA A 189 7.68 11.97 -14.23
C ALA A 189 6.16 11.72 -14.30
N TRP A 190 5.68 11.24 -15.45
CA TRP A 190 4.27 10.93 -15.63
C TRP A 190 3.82 9.78 -14.74
N ILE A 191 4.60 8.67 -14.67
CA ILE A 191 4.32 7.53 -13.78
C ILE A 191 4.37 7.98 -12.31
N PHE A 192 5.32 8.85 -11.95
CA PHE A 192 5.43 9.39 -10.59
C PHE A 192 4.19 10.19 -10.21
N ALA A 193 3.76 11.12 -11.06
CA ALA A 193 2.53 11.89 -10.84
C ALA A 193 1.28 11.01 -10.78
N PHE A 194 1.18 10.01 -11.67
CA PHE A 194 0.13 9.00 -11.62
C PHE A 194 0.13 8.27 -10.27
N TYR A 195 1.30 7.79 -9.81
CA TYR A 195 1.42 7.04 -8.57
C TYR A 195 0.99 7.86 -7.34
N VAL A 196 1.37 9.13 -7.29
CA VAL A 196 0.95 10.04 -6.23
C VAL A 196 -0.56 10.22 -6.23
N LEU A 197 -1.16 10.49 -7.38
CA LEU A 197 -2.61 10.65 -7.52
C LEU A 197 -3.37 9.37 -7.13
N ILE A 198 -2.99 8.23 -7.73
CA ILE A 198 -3.70 6.96 -7.50
C ILE A 198 -3.53 6.47 -6.06
N THR A 199 -2.42 6.81 -5.38
CA THR A 199 -2.23 6.50 -3.97
C THR A 199 -3.27 7.22 -3.12
N VAL A 200 -3.48 8.50 -3.34
CA VAL A 200 -4.56 9.24 -2.66
C VAL A 200 -5.91 8.60 -2.93
N LEU A 201 -6.24 8.38 -4.20
CA LEU A 201 -7.55 7.83 -4.60
C LEU A 201 -7.80 6.41 -4.08
N ASN A 202 -6.79 5.55 -4.02
CA ASN A 202 -6.93 4.19 -3.49
C ASN A 202 -7.19 4.16 -1.98
N HIS A 203 -6.66 5.14 -1.24
CA HIS A 203 -6.88 5.20 0.20
C HIS A 203 -8.26 5.74 0.58
N ILE A 204 -8.90 6.58 -0.24
CA ILE A 204 -10.22 7.15 0.07
C ILE A 204 -11.28 6.07 0.31
N PRO A 205 -11.57 5.12 -0.60
CA PRO A 205 -12.52 4.06 -0.32
C PRO A 205 -12.08 3.12 0.81
N TYR A 206 -10.77 3.01 1.06
CA TYR A 206 -10.25 2.22 2.17
C TYR A 206 -10.57 2.85 3.53
N GLU A 207 -10.46 4.17 3.67
CA GLU A 207 -10.76 4.89 4.90
C GLU A 207 -12.28 5.01 5.15
N PHE A 208 -13.04 5.29 4.08
CA PHE A 208 -14.45 5.64 4.22
C PHE A 208 -15.42 4.46 4.06
N TYR A 209 -14.96 3.25 3.67
CA TYR A 209 -15.90 2.14 3.46
C TYR A 209 -16.58 1.66 4.75
N GLN A 210 -15.88 1.68 5.89
CA GLN A 210 -16.45 1.21 7.17
C GLN A 210 -17.61 2.10 7.63
N PRO A 211 -17.47 3.44 7.76
CA PRO A 211 -18.60 4.29 8.10
C PRO A 211 -19.69 4.26 7.02
N TYR A 212 -19.35 4.16 5.75
CA TYR A 212 -20.33 4.01 4.66
C TYR A 212 -21.15 2.73 4.84
N LEU A 213 -20.50 1.58 5.04
CA LEU A 213 -21.14 0.29 5.27
C LEU A 213 -22.03 0.31 6.52
N ALA A 214 -21.54 0.88 7.63
CA ALA A 214 -22.32 1.00 8.86
C ALA A 214 -23.62 1.78 8.63
N MET A 215 -23.58 2.89 7.90
CA MET A 215 -24.78 3.69 7.57
C MET A 215 -25.75 2.95 6.65
N VAL A 216 -25.28 2.17 5.68
CA VAL A 216 -26.13 1.35 4.81
C VAL A 216 -26.83 0.25 5.63
N LEU A 217 -26.12 -0.43 6.52
CA LEU A 217 -26.64 -1.52 7.33
C LEU A 217 -27.60 -1.05 8.44
N GLN A 218 -27.35 0.13 9.04
CA GLN A 218 -28.28 0.72 10.02
C GLN A 218 -29.68 0.99 9.45
N LYS A 219 -29.79 1.17 8.13
CA LYS A 219 -31.09 1.32 7.44
C LYS A 219 -31.83 0.00 7.26
N GLY A 220 -31.22 -1.16 7.49
CA GLY A 220 -31.81 -2.44 7.09
C GLY A 220 -31.68 -3.65 7.99
N THR A 221 -30.68 -3.75 8.90
CA THR A 221 -30.46 -4.98 9.68
C THR A 221 -29.64 -4.77 10.96
N SER A 222 -29.88 -5.66 11.97
CA SER A 222 -29.13 -5.76 13.24
C SER A 222 -27.68 -6.31 13.11
N LEU A 223 -27.12 -6.39 11.90
CA LEU A 223 -25.75 -6.84 11.62
C LEU A 223 -24.67 -5.77 11.93
N ALA A 224 -25.02 -4.76 12.71
CA ALA A 224 -24.17 -3.61 13.03
C ALA A 224 -22.98 -3.90 13.97
N SER A 225 -22.82 -5.10 14.48
CA SER A 225 -21.62 -5.47 15.24
C SER A 225 -20.57 -5.99 14.29
N GLY A 226 -19.67 -5.10 13.85
CA GLY A 226 -18.48 -5.47 13.06
C GLY A 226 -17.62 -6.47 13.83
N THR A 227 -17.93 -7.75 13.72
CA THR A 227 -17.11 -8.80 14.29
C THR A 227 -15.77 -8.84 13.53
N PRO A 228 -14.65 -9.18 14.17
CA PRO A 228 -13.36 -9.35 13.50
C PRO A 228 -13.45 -10.24 12.26
N LEU A 229 -14.32 -11.26 12.30
CA LEU A 229 -14.54 -12.18 11.20
C LEU A 229 -15.22 -11.49 9.99
N SER A 230 -16.26 -10.68 10.19
CA SER A 230 -16.96 -9.99 9.09
C SER A 230 -16.03 -9.00 8.37
N THR A 231 -15.20 -8.29 9.13
CA THR A 231 -14.16 -7.40 8.58
C THR A 231 -13.11 -8.20 7.80
N GLY A 232 -12.68 -9.35 8.34
CA GLY A 232 -11.74 -10.26 7.69
C GLY A 232 -12.29 -10.83 6.37
N ILE A 233 -13.55 -11.26 6.36
CA ILE A 233 -14.23 -11.79 5.16
C ILE A 233 -14.37 -10.69 4.09
N HIS A 234 -14.84 -9.49 4.45
CA HIS A 234 -14.98 -8.39 3.50
C HIS A 234 -13.64 -7.98 2.89
N PHE A 235 -12.60 -7.85 3.71
CA PHE A 235 -11.25 -7.54 3.23
C PHE A 235 -10.70 -8.69 2.37
N GLY A 236 -10.90 -9.93 2.80
CA GLY A 236 -10.50 -11.13 2.07
C GLY A 236 -11.18 -11.21 0.70
N ALA A 237 -12.49 -10.99 0.63
CA ALA A 237 -13.22 -10.96 -0.64
C ALA A 237 -12.67 -9.91 -1.61
N ALA A 238 -12.39 -8.68 -1.14
CA ALA A 238 -11.78 -7.64 -1.96
C ALA A 238 -10.40 -8.05 -2.48
N MET A 239 -9.58 -8.71 -1.65
CA MET A 239 -8.26 -9.21 -2.04
C MET A 239 -8.35 -10.39 -3.04
N PHE A 240 -9.28 -11.31 -2.87
CA PHE A 240 -9.50 -12.41 -3.83
C PHE A 240 -9.95 -11.89 -5.20
N ILE A 241 -10.89 -10.92 -5.23
CA ILE A 241 -11.29 -10.25 -6.47
C ILE A 241 -10.05 -9.59 -7.12
N ALA A 242 -9.28 -8.83 -6.35
CA ALA A 242 -8.08 -8.16 -6.84
C ALA A 242 -7.04 -9.13 -7.38
N SER A 243 -6.85 -10.31 -6.74
CA SER A 243 -5.91 -11.34 -7.20
C SER A 243 -6.25 -11.88 -8.59
N PHE A 244 -7.54 -12.07 -8.87
CA PHE A 244 -8.00 -12.48 -10.19
C PHE A 244 -7.59 -11.45 -11.25
N PHE A 245 -7.84 -10.16 -11.00
CA PHE A 245 -7.45 -9.10 -11.93
C PHE A 245 -5.93 -8.93 -12.06
N ALA A 246 -5.17 -9.10 -10.98
CA ALA A 246 -3.71 -9.01 -11.00
C ALA A 246 -3.08 -9.98 -12.01
N ALA A 247 -3.62 -11.19 -12.14
CA ALA A 247 -3.15 -12.21 -13.09
C ALA A 247 -3.22 -11.77 -14.56
N PHE A 248 -4.09 -10.82 -14.88
CA PHE A 248 -4.28 -10.31 -16.23
C PHE A 248 -3.64 -8.94 -16.47
N SER A 249 -3.00 -8.35 -15.48
CA SER A 249 -2.48 -6.97 -15.53
C SER A 249 -1.50 -6.75 -16.68
N SER A 250 -0.52 -7.65 -16.87
CA SER A 250 0.46 -7.58 -17.95
C SER A 250 -0.20 -7.72 -19.32
N ARG A 251 -1.09 -8.72 -19.51
CA ARG A 251 -1.80 -8.94 -20.77
C ARG A 251 -2.71 -7.76 -21.13
N LEU A 252 -3.40 -7.19 -20.15
CA LEU A 252 -4.24 -6.03 -20.34
C LEU A 252 -3.41 -4.81 -20.75
N CYS A 253 -2.26 -4.60 -20.09
CA CYS A 253 -1.32 -3.54 -20.44
C CYS A 253 -0.80 -3.68 -21.88
N GLN A 254 -0.45 -4.90 -22.31
CA GLN A 254 -0.01 -5.17 -23.67
C GLN A 254 -1.09 -4.87 -24.72
N ARG A 255 -2.38 -5.12 -24.40
CA ARG A 255 -3.50 -4.89 -25.33
C ARG A 255 -3.89 -3.43 -25.50
N ILE A 256 -3.99 -2.68 -24.39
CA ILE A 256 -4.52 -1.31 -24.43
C ILE A 256 -3.45 -0.23 -24.24
N GLY A 257 -2.23 -0.63 -23.86
CA GLY A 257 -1.09 0.25 -23.58
C GLY A 257 -1.08 0.80 -22.16
N LEU A 258 0.12 1.08 -21.65
CA LEU A 258 0.34 1.49 -20.26
C LEU A 258 -0.48 2.73 -19.87
N LYS A 259 -0.37 3.81 -20.64
CA LYS A 259 -1.04 5.08 -20.31
C LYS A 259 -2.56 4.92 -20.23
N ARG A 260 -3.17 4.23 -21.22
CA ARG A 260 -4.63 4.01 -21.26
C ARG A 260 -5.07 3.15 -20.07
N LEU A 261 -4.32 2.10 -19.76
CA LEU A 261 -4.59 1.27 -18.59
C LEU A 261 -4.59 2.13 -17.33
N LEU A 262 -3.50 2.85 -17.06
CA LEU A 262 -3.34 3.61 -15.82
C LEU A 262 -4.40 4.73 -15.70
N LEU A 263 -4.72 5.45 -16.78
CA LEU A 263 -5.80 6.44 -16.78
C LEU A 263 -7.17 5.82 -16.51
N SER A 264 -7.46 4.63 -17.07
CA SER A 264 -8.71 3.93 -16.80
C SER A 264 -8.86 3.53 -15.33
N LEU A 265 -7.74 3.20 -14.66
CA LEU A 265 -7.77 2.89 -13.23
C LEU A 265 -8.03 4.13 -12.35
N VAL A 266 -7.49 5.30 -12.74
CA VAL A 266 -7.83 6.58 -12.09
C VAL A 266 -9.30 6.88 -12.28
N ALA A 267 -9.83 6.74 -13.52
CA ALA A 267 -11.23 6.96 -13.81
C ALA A 267 -12.15 6.02 -13.00
N PHE A 268 -11.82 4.71 -12.98
CA PHE A 268 -12.60 3.73 -12.21
C PHE A 268 -12.64 4.08 -10.71
N GLN A 269 -11.49 4.42 -10.11
CA GLN A 269 -11.42 4.76 -8.68
C GLN A 269 -12.19 6.06 -8.39
N THR A 270 -12.06 7.06 -9.26
CA THR A 270 -12.79 8.32 -9.15
C THR A 270 -14.29 8.11 -9.25
N LEU A 271 -14.76 7.28 -10.20
CA LEU A 271 -16.18 6.93 -10.34
C LEU A 271 -16.70 6.15 -9.13
N THR A 272 -15.91 5.26 -8.56
CA THR A 272 -16.25 4.54 -7.32
C THR A 272 -16.45 5.52 -6.16
N ILE A 273 -15.52 6.47 -5.96
CA ILE A 273 -15.63 7.50 -4.94
C ILE A 273 -16.84 8.41 -5.17
N LEU A 274 -17.07 8.81 -6.42
CA LEU A 274 -18.23 9.62 -6.81
C LEU A 274 -19.54 8.90 -6.50
N ALA A 275 -19.65 7.62 -6.87
CA ALA A 275 -20.83 6.80 -6.56
C ALA A 275 -21.08 6.68 -5.05
N MET A 276 -20.02 6.50 -4.26
CA MET A 276 -20.12 6.52 -2.79
C MET A 276 -20.60 7.87 -2.26
N GLY A 277 -20.18 8.99 -2.86
CA GLY A 277 -20.58 10.34 -2.42
C GLY A 277 -22.00 10.73 -2.81
N LEU A 278 -22.52 10.19 -3.93
CA LEU A 278 -23.85 10.56 -4.44
C LEU A 278 -25.00 9.81 -3.76
N THR A 279 -24.79 8.56 -3.39
CA THR A 279 -25.90 7.73 -2.86
C THR A 279 -25.44 6.81 -1.73
N LEU A 280 -26.34 6.57 -0.76
CA LEU A 280 -26.16 5.58 0.29
C LEU A 280 -26.97 4.34 -0.09
N ASN A 281 -26.31 3.36 -0.76
CA ASN A 281 -26.98 2.21 -1.34
C ASN A 281 -26.12 0.93 -1.20
N PHE A 282 -26.79 -0.21 -1.03
CA PHE A 282 -26.12 -1.51 -0.93
C PHE A 282 -25.35 -1.92 -2.19
N LEU A 283 -25.84 -1.55 -3.37
CA LEU A 283 -25.11 -1.81 -4.62
C LEU A 283 -23.74 -1.14 -4.66
N ILE A 284 -23.60 0.03 -4.03
CA ILE A 284 -22.30 0.71 -3.92
C ILE A 284 -21.37 -0.05 -2.95
N VAL A 285 -21.91 -0.69 -1.89
CA VAL A 285 -21.12 -1.56 -1.01
C VAL A 285 -20.51 -2.72 -1.81
N VAL A 286 -21.28 -3.31 -2.76
CA VAL A 286 -20.76 -4.35 -3.66
C VAL A 286 -19.69 -3.77 -4.61
N LEU A 287 -19.90 -2.57 -5.15
CA LEU A 287 -18.90 -1.90 -6.00
C LEU A 287 -17.58 -1.66 -5.22
N VAL A 288 -17.64 -1.30 -3.95
CA VAL A 288 -16.48 -1.06 -3.09
C VAL A 288 -15.64 -2.34 -2.86
N LEU A 289 -16.17 -3.54 -3.08
CA LEU A 289 -15.34 -4.77 -3.09
C LEU A 289 -14.25 -4.73 -4.18
N PHE A 290 -14.46 -3.96 -5.25
CA PHE A 290 -13.49 -3.79 -6.34
C PHE A 290 -12.44 -2.69 -6.07
N ARG A 291 -12.48 -2.00 -4.93
CA ARG A 291 -11.58 -0.88 -4.59
C ARG A 291 -10.09 -1.21 -4.67
N THR A 292 -9.72 -2.49 -4.50
CA THR A 292 -8.32 -2.94 -4.55
C THR A 292 -7.88 -3.33 -5.96
N VAL A 293 -8.81 -3.47 -6.92
CA VAL A 293 -8.51 -3.84 -8.31
C VAL A 293 -7.57 -2.84 -9.01
N PRO A 294 -7.71 -1.51 -8.87
CA PRO A 294 -6.75 -0.58 -9.45
C PRO A 294 -5.32 -0.84 -9.01
N ARG A 295 -5.08 -1.07 -7.72
CA ARG A 295 -3.77 -1.42 -7.19
C ARG A 295 -3.24 -2.72 -7.80
N ALA A 296 -4.08 -3.74 -7.92
CA ALA A 296 -3.72 -5.03 -8.49
C ALA A 296 -3.31 -4.93 -9.98
N LEU A 297 -4.03 -4.12 -10.75
CA LEU A 297 -3.79 -3.95 -12.19
C LEU A 297 -2.62 -3.02 -12.51
N MET A 298 -2.29 -2.04 -11.64
CA MET A 298 -1.23 -1.07 -11.91
C MET A 298 0.17 -1.56 -11.53
N THR A 299 0.30 -2.41 -10.49
CA THR A 299 1.59 -2.71 -9.86
C THR A 299 2.60 -3.30 -10.85
N ALA A 300 2.27 -4.41 -11.51
CA ALA A 300 3.20 -5.07 -12.42
C ALA A 300 3.52 -4.23 -13.67
N PRO A 301 2.54 -3.64 -14.39
CA PRO A 301 2.84 -2.80 -15.56
C PRO A 301 3.68 -1.56 -15.23
N MET A 302 3.41 -0.93 -14.09
CA MET A 302 4.15 0.25 -13.66
C MET A 302 5.60 -0.11 -13.30
N ASN A 303 5.81 -1.16 -12.50
CA ASN A 303 7.13 -1.63 -12.13
C ASN A 303 7.94 -2.08 -13.36
N ALA A 304 7.30 -2.78 -14.31
CA ALA A 304 7.92 -3.17 -15.56
C ALA A 304 8.35 -1.98 -16.43
N ALA A 305 7.61 -0.87 -16.39
CA ALA A 305 7.97 0.36 -17.11
C ALA A 305 9.09 1.15 -16.42
N ILE A 306 9.17 1.14 -15.09
CA ILE A 306 10.19 1.86 -14.32
C ILE A 306 11.53 1.11 -14.34
N ALA A 307 11.51 -0.20 -14.14
CA ALA A 307 12.69 -0.99 -13.83
C ALA A 307 13.84 -0.87 -14.87
N PRO A 308 13.59 -0.87 -16.19
CA PRO A 308 14.65 -0.71 -17.18
C PRO A 308 15.20 0.72 -17.29
N LEU A 309 14.45 1.73 -16.82
CA LEU A 309 14.83 3.14 -16.89
C LEU A 309 15.63 3.63 -15.67
N VAL A 310 15.61 2.86 -14.59
CA VAL A 310 16.26 3.20 -13.32
C VAL A 310 17.34 2.17 -13.03
N GLY A 311 18.60 2.62 -12.95
CA GLY A 311 19.74 1.75 -12.66
C GLY A 311 19.59 0.99 -11.35
N SER A 312 20.21 -0.19 -11.24
CA SER A 312 20.14 -1.03 -10.04
C SER A 312 20.57 -0.27 -8.77
N SER A 313 21.58 0.58 -8.87
CA SER A 313 22.10 1.39 -7.75
C SER A 313 21.18 2.51 -7.26
N GLN A 314 20.08 2.81 -7.95
CA GLN A 314 19.12 3.86 -7.60
C GLN A 314 17.68 3.37 -7.52
N ARG A 315 17.40 2.10 -7.86
CA ARG A 315 16.02 1.61 -8.04
C ARG A 315 15.23 1.58 -6.74
N ALA A 316 15.79 1.03 -5.68
CA ALA A 316 15.07 1.00 -4.41
C ALA A 316 14.89 2.42 -3.84
N THR A 317 15.91 3.28 -3.93
CA THR A 317 15.80 4.69 -3.52
C THR A 317 14.71 5.42 -4.31
N PHE A 318 14.64 5.24 -5.64
CA PHE A 318 13.62 5.88 -6.49
C PHE A 318 12.21 5.42 -6.12
N LEU A 319 12.01 4.11 -5.94
CA LEU A 319 10.71 3.54 -5.55
C LEU A 319 10.29 3.99 -4.14
N SER A 320 11.25 4.12 -3.21
CA SER A 320 10.98 4.66 -1.86
C SER A 320 10.60 6.15 -1.89
N ILE A 321 11.24 6.96 -2.74
CA ILE A 321 10.85 8.37 -2.94
C ILE A 321 9.42 8.45 -3.50
N GLN A 322 9.09 7.61 -4.45
CA GLN A 322 7.76 7.53 -5.04
C GLN A 322 6.70 7.13 -4.00
N SER A 323 6.99 6.11 -3.18
CA SER A 323 6.13 5.66 -2.08
C SER A 323 5.92 6.77 -1.05
N LEU A 324 7.00 7.42 -0.60
CA LEU A 324 6.94 8.53 0.35
C LEU A 324 6.10 9.69 -0.19
N ALA A 325 6.31 10.09 -1.44
CA ALA A 325 5.53 11.16 -2.07
C ALA A 325 4.02 10.86 -2.10
N GLY A 326 3.64 9.60 -2.42
CA GLY A 326 2.26 9.15 -2.37
C GLY A 326 1.66 9.23 -0.97
N ARG A 327 2.39 8.79 0.05
CA ARG A 327 1.95 8.84 1.46
C ARG A 327 1.79 10.27 1.97
N LEU A 328 2.76 11.15 1.67
CA LEU A 328 2.70 12.57 2.05
C LEU A 328 1.55 13.29 1.35
N ALA A 329 1.32 13.01 0.07
CA ALA A 329 0.18 13.55 -0.66
C ALA A 329 -1.15 13.11 -0.05
N PHE A 330 -1.28 11.84 0.33
CA PHE A 330 -2.47 11.33 1.02
C PHE A 330 -2.66 11.98 2.39
N ALA A 331 -1.61 12.08 3.19
CA ALA A 331 -1.66 12.74 4.51
C ALA A 331 -2.08 14.21 4.39
N GLY A 332 -1.49 14.94 3.43
CA GLY A 332 -1.86 16.33 3.15
C GLY A 332 -3.31 16.47 2.67
N PHE A 333 -3.77 15.53 1.83
CA PHE A 333 -5.15 15.50 1.36
C PHE A 333 -6.13 15.24 2.51
N LEU A 334 -5.86 14.29 3.40
CA LEU A 334 -6.69 14.04 4.59
C LEU A 334 -6.71 15.25 5.54
N ALA A 335 -5.56 15.90 5.75
CA ALA A 335 -5.51 17.13 6.53
C ALA A 335 -6.39 18.23 5.92
N GLY A 336 -6.38 18.38 4.60
CA GLY A 336 -7.28 19.28 3.89
C GLY A 336 -8.76 18.91 4.07
N LEU A 337 -9.12 17.62 3.97
CA LEU A 337 -10.48 17.15 4.20
C LEU A 337 -10.96 17.37 5.65
N SER A 338 -10.04 17.29 6.63
CA SER A 338 -10.39 17.51 8.03
C SER A 338 -10.86 18.93 8.31
N LEU A 339 -10.43 19.93 7.53
CA LEU A 339 -10.88 21.33 7.66
C LEU A 339 -12.36 21.51 7.27
N VAL A 340 -12.91 20.56 6.50
CA VAL A 340 -14.31 20.57 6.04
C VAL A 340 -15.17 19.58 6.84
N ALA A 341 -14.54 18.79 7.72
CA ALA A 341 -15.25 17.83 8.57
C ALA A 341 -16.03 18.55 9.68
N SER A 342 -17.29 18.12 9.91
CA SER A 342 -18.05 18.63 11.04
C SER A 342 -17.54 18.00 12.35
N GLU A 343 -17.50 18.78 13.44
CA GLU A 343 -17.09 18.33 14.78
C GLU A 343 -18.09 17.38 15.48
N SER A 344 -19.19 17.01 14.82
CA SER A 344 -20.19 16.08 15.37
C SER A 344 -19.60 14.68 15.47
N GLY A 345 -19.48 14.16 16.69
CA GLY A 345 -18.85 12.87 17.03
C GLY A 345 -19.56 11.61 16.49
N GLN A 346 -20.62 11.75 15.69
CA GLN A 346 -21.30 10.65 15.00
C GLN A 346 -21.14 10.78 13.49
N ALA A 347 -20.82 9.66 12.83
CA ALA A 347 -20.77 9.59 11.38
C ALA A 347 -22.15 9.91 10.79
N GLN A 348 -22.27 11.05 10.14
CA GLN A 348 -23.48 11.51 9.44
C GLN A 348 -23.28 11.45 7.93
N TRP A 349 -24.37 11.20 7.19
CA TRP A 349 -24.30 11.09 5.74
C TRP A 349 -23.84 12.38 5.05
N SER A 350 -24.39 13.53 5.41
CA SER A 350 -24.06 14.79 4.75
C SER A 350 -22.56 15.14 4.80
N PRO A 351 -21.88 15.12 5.94
CA PRO A 351 -20.42 15.35 5.99
C PRO A 351 -19.63 14.29 5.21
N LEU A 352 -19.99 13.02 5.32
CA LEU A 352 -19.32 11.94 4.60
C LEU A 352 -19.48 12.11 3.07
N SER A 353 -20.68 12.39 2.61
CA SER A 353 -20.97 12.66 1.18
C SER A 353 -20.13 13.83 0.67
N THR A 354 -20.07 14.94 1.41
CA THR A 354 -19.27 16.12 1.05
C THR A 354 -17.80 15.78 0.88
N GLN A 355 -17.19 15.03 1.83
CA GLN A 355 -15.79 14.62 1.76
C GLN A 355 -15.52 13.69 0.56
N LEU A 356 -16.44 12.77 0.28
CA LEU A 356 -16.34 11.89 -0.89
C LEU A 356 -16.49 12.65 -2.21
N LEU A 357 -17.39 13.64 -2.31
CA LEU A 357 -17.56 14.47 -3.50
C LEU A 357 -16.34 15.37 -3.76
N ILE A 358 -15.73 15.96 -2.70
CA ILE A 358 -14.46 16.68 -2.82
C ILE A 358 -13.36 15.74 -3.33
N SER A 359 -13.30 14.53 -2.79
CA SER A 359 -12.32 13.51 -3.22
C SER A 359 -12.53 13.09 -4.69
N ALA A 360 -13.77 12.96 -5.14
CA ALA A 360 -14.09 12.70 -6.54
C ALA A 360 -13.67 13.87 -7.45
N GLY A 361 -13.93 15.11 -7.02
CA GLY A 361 -13.48 16.32 -7.72
C GLY A 361 -11.95 16.38 -7.87
N PHE A 362 -11.20 16.01 -6.81
CA PHE A 362 -9.75 15.87 -6.89
C PHE A 362 -9.33 14.80 -7.90
N GLY A 363 -10.03 13.65 -7.93
CA GLY A 363 -9.77 12.58 -8.90
C GLY A 363 -10.04 13.02 -10.34
N ILE A 364 -11.13 13.75 -10.60
CA ILE A 364 -11.48 14.30 -11.93
C ILE A 364 -10.40 15.27 -12.41
N THR A 365 -10.01 16.23 -11.56
CA THR A 365 -8.97 17.21 -11.91
C THR A 365 -7.61 16.55 -12.16
N GLY A 366 -7.23 15.57 -11.32
CA GLY A 366 -6.02 14.78 -11.51
C GLY A 366 -6.03 13.95 -12.80
N LEU A 367 -7.16 13.29 -13.12
CA LEU A 367 -7.34 12.55 -14.37
C LEU A 367 -7.17 13.46 -15.59
N PHE A 368 -7.81 14.63 -15.56
CA PHE A 368 -7.69 15.62 -16.63
C PHE A 368 -6.25 16.09 -16.80
N ALA A 369 -5.59 16.48 -15.72
CA ALA A 369 -4.18 16.88 -15.73
C ALA A 369 -3.28 15.79 -16.33
N LEU A 370 -3.37 14.53 -15.84
CA LEU A 370 -2.57 13.43 -16.37
C LEU A 370 -2.85 13.13 -17.84
N SER A 371 -4.08 13.33 -18.32
CA SER A 371 -4.45 13.12 -19.73
C SER A 371 -3.81 14.15 -20.66
N LEU A 372 -3.65 15.38 -20.20
CA LEU A 372 -2.99 16.46 -20.96
C LEU A 372 -1.47 16.29 -21.02
N PHE A 373 -0.83 15.99 -19.87
CA PHE A 373 0.62 15.78 -19.80
C PHE A 373 1.07 14.47 -20.50
N GLY A 374 0.17 13.57 -20.82
CA GLY A 374 0.46 12.32 -21.52
C GLY A 374 0.55 12.40 -23.05
N LYS A 375 0.35 13.56 -23.66
CA LYS A 375 0.35 13.73 -25.14
C LYS A 375 1.74 13.86 -25.78
N GLY A 376 2.79 13.89 -25.01
CA GLY A 376 4.17 13.82 -25.53
C GLY A 376 4.60 12.36 -25.71
N LYS A 377 4.65 11.90 -26.97
CA LYS A 377 5.10 10.65 -27.64
C LYS A 377 5.28 9.40 -26.77
#